data_80a1fc65d9bffb5b073f5fac414c4581
#
_entry.id   80a1fc65d9bffb5b073f5fac414c4581
#
_cell.length_a   1.000
_cell.length_b   1.000
_cell.length_c   1.000
_cell.angle_alpha   90.00
_cell.angle_beta   90.00
_cell.angle_gamma   90.00
#
_symmetry.space_group_name_H-M   'P 1'
#
loop_
_entity.id
_entity.type
_entity.pdbx_description
1 polymer ?
#
loop_
_entity_poly.entity_id
_entity_poly.type
_entity_poly.pdbx_seq_one_letter_code
_entity_poly.pdbx_strand_id
1 'polypeptide(L)'
;RVYGNQQDNSTLSIPSRSDYGLIDESELYTIGGGEDGYTAVHPEDPDIIYSGDHHWLTRYNHRTKQVKYISPWNEIWWGWGARDQKYRFQWVFPVVISPHDPEVLYATSQVVHRSLDRGDSWEVMSPDLTRADPSTLESTPGIDDDPDTGPYWGPIKRDNTGIEWYATIFAFAESP
;
A
#
# COMPACT_ATOMS: atom_id res chain seq x y z
N ARG A 1 -0.70 -9.89 -19.61
CA ARG A 1 0.26 -10.12 -18.50
C ARG A 1 -0.49 -10.32 -17.20
N VAL A 2 0.15 -10.93 -16.24
CA VAL A 2 -0.30 -11.07 -14.86
C VAL A 2 0.65 -10.24 -13.99
N TYR A 3 0.11 -9.61 -12.97
CA TYR A 3 0.85 -8.75 -12.06
C TYR A 3 0.58 -9.21 -10.63
N GLY A 4 1.59 -9.15 -9.79
CA GLY A 4 1.42 -9.54 -8.40
C GLY A 4 2.64 -9.22 -7.55
N ASN A 5 2.37 -9.08 -6.26
CA ASN A 5 3.37 -8.85 -5.24
C ASN A 5 3.85 -10.18 -4.68
N GLN A 6 5.09 -10.24 -4.25
CA GLN A 6 5.71 -11.40 -3.64
C GLN A 6 6.27 -11.01 -2.28
N GLN A 7 5.80 -11.68 -1.24
CA GLN A 7 6.29 -11.48 0.13
C GLN A 7 7.82 -11.57 0.16
N ASP A 8 8.46 -10.62 0.85
CA ASP A 8 9.92 -10.48 1.01
C ASP A 8 10.71 -10.39 -0.32
N ASN A 9 10.06 -10.05 -1.41
CA ASN A 9 10.72 -10.03 -2.71
C ASN A 9 10.38 -8.74 -3.46
N SER A 10 9.46 -8.77 -4.39
CA SER A 10 9.12 -7.59 -5.18
C SER A 10 7.76 -7.75 -5.85
N THR A 11 7.31 -6.69 -6.50
CA THR A 11 6.13 -6.75 -7.35
C THR A 11 6.55 -7.03 -8.79
N LEU A 12 5.97 -8.05 -9.39
CA LEU A 12 6.36 -8.57 -10.69
C LEU A 12 5.27 -8.43 -11.74
N SER A 13 5.72 -8.31 -12.98
CA SER A 13 4.93 -8.52 -14.18
C SER A 13 5.38 -9.78 -14.90
N ILE A 14 4.46 -10.67 -15.17
CA ILE A 14 4.67 -11.96 -15.79
C ILE A 14 3.81 -12.06 -17.06
N PRO A 15 4.32 -12.51 -18.23
CA PRO A 15 3.46 -12.76 -19.37
C PRO A 15 2.49 -13.90 -19.08
N SER A 16 1.28 -13.86 -19.63
CA SER A 16 0.30 -14.94 -19.51
C SER A 16 0.57 -16.07 -20.49
N ARG A 17 1.39 -15.83 -21.50
CA ARG A 17 1.88 -16.79 -22.49
C ARG A 17 3.19 -16.30 -23.09
N SER A 18 4.00 -17.21 -23.59
CA SER A 18 5.22 -16.91 -24.33
C SER A 18 5.12 -17.41 -25.78
N ASP A 19 5.67 -16.66 -26.68
CA ASP A 19 5.82 -17.09 -28.10
C ASP A 19 7.01 -18.06 -28.28
N TYR A 20 7.81 -18.24 -27.23
CA TYR A 20 9.00 -19.09 -27.22
C TYR A 20 8.77 -20.48 -26.62
N GLY A 21 7.52 -20.83 -26.31
CA GLY A 21 7.13 -22.15 -25.83
C GLY A 21 7.16 -22.31 -24.31
N LEU A 22 7.90 -21.49 -23.58
CA LEU A 22 7.89 -21.44 -22.11
C LEU A 22 8.08 -20.00 -21.64
N ILE A 23 7.61 -19.72 -20.42
CA ILE A 23 7.86 -18.46 -19.74
C ILE A 23 9.08 -18.67 -18.85
N ASP A 24 10.11 -17.86 -19.03
CA ASP A 24 11.31 -17.87 -18.22
C ASP A 24 11.60 -16.52 -17.58
N GLU A 25 12.66 -16.44 -16.79
CA GLU A 25 13.01 -15.24 -16.03
C GLU A 25 13.28 -14.01 -16.89
N SER A 26 13.67 -14.18 -18.16
CA SER A 26 13.95 -13.07 -19.07
C SER A 26 12.68 -12.30 -19.47
N GLU A 27 11.52 -12.92 -19.30
CA GLU A 27 10.22 -12.31 -19.58
C GLU A 27 9.57 -11.63 -18.35
N LEU A 28 10.21 -11.76 -17.19
CA LEU A 28 9.80 -11.15 -15.93
C LEU A 28 10.42 -9.77 -15.78
N TYR A 29 9.71 -8.86 -15.14
CA TYR A 29 10.30 -7.60 -14.71
C TYR A 29 9.57 -7.04 -13.49
N THR A 30 10.30 -6.28 -12.67
CA THR A 30 9.74 -5.58 -11.52
C THR A 30 8.98 -4.34 -11.98
N ILE A 31 7.93 -4.00 -11.25
CA ILE A 31 7.00 -2.91 -11.61
C ILE A 31 6.86 -1.84 -10.51
N GLY A 32 7.86 -1.67 -9.69
CA GLY A 32 7.74 -0.85 -8.46
C GLY A 32 7.01 -1.62 -7.38
N GLY A 33 6.40 -0.89 -6.43
CA GLY A 33 5.82 -1.52 -5.25
C GLY A 33 6.86 -2.18 -4.36
N GLY A 34 6.44 -3.14 -3.59
CA GLY A 34 7.27 -3.90 -2.69
C GLY A 34 6.81 -5.34 -2.59
N GLU A 35 6.94 -5.89 -1.38
CA GLU A 35 6.74 -7.31 -1.15
C GLU A 35 5.27 -7.74 -1.16
N ASP A 36 4.35 -6.84 -0.82
CA ASP A 36 2.93 -7.14 -0.80
C ASP A 36 2.10 -5.89 -1.07
N GLY A 37 0.87 -6.07 -1.46
CA GLY A 37 -0.03 -4.96 -1.73
C GLY A 37 -0.94 -5.20 -2.92
N TYR A 38 -1.73 -4.18 -3.22
CA TYR A 38 -2.56 -4.14 -4.41
C TYR A 38 -1.73 -3.68 -5.62
N THR A 39 -2.00 -4.32 -6.74
CA THR A 39 -1.49 -3.87 -8.04
C THR A 39 -2.66 -3.54 -8.96
N ALA A 40 -2.66 -2.33 -9.50
CA ALA A 40 -3.66 -1.85 -10.44
C ALA A 40 -2.98 -1.38 -11.73
N VAL A 41 -3.47 -1.85 -12.87
CA VAL A 41 -2.96 -1.47 -14.19
C VAL A 41 -3.90 -0.45 -14.79
N HIS A 42 -3.35 0.65 -15.29
CA HIS A 42 -4.15 1.69 -15.93
C HIS A 42 -4.89 1.13 -17.14
N PRO A 43 -6.23 1.27 -17.23
CA PRO A 43 -7.04 0.56 -18.22
C PRO A 43 -6.78 1.02 -19.66
N GLU A 44 -6.42 2.28 -19.88
CA GLU A 44 -6.17 2.86 -21.19
C GLU A 44 -4.68 2.90 -21.55
N ASP A 45 -3.79 2.83 -20.55
CA ASP A 45 -2.34 2.83 -20.73
C ASP A 45 -1.68 1.72 -19.89
N PRO A 46 -1.59 0.49 -20.42
CA PRO A 46 -1.09 -0.66 -19.66
C PRO A 46 0.41 -0.57 -19.28
N ASP A 47 1.11 0.47 -19.76
CA ASP A 47 2.47 0.75 -19.33
C ASP A 47 2.53 1.52 -18.00
N ILE A 48 1.40 2.02 -17.52
CA ILE A 48 1.27 2.67 -16.23
C ILE A 48 0.68 1.68 -15.22
N ILE A 49 1.42 1.41 -14.17
CA ILE A 49 1.06 0.42 -13.16
C ILE A 49 1.23 1.06 -11.77
N TYR A 50 0.22 0.89 -10.94
CA TYR A 50 0.23 1.30 -9.55
C TYR A 50 0.44 0.08 -8.68
N SER A 51 1.32 0.17 -7.68
CA SER A 51 1.54 -0.93 -6.75
C SER A 51 1.79 -0.39 -5.34
N GLY A 52 1.02 -0.93 -4.39
CA GLY A 52 1.16 -0.64 -2.98
C GLY A 52 2.21 -1.54 -2.34
N ASP A 53 2.74 -1.08 -1.21
CA ASP A 53 3.61 -1.83 -0.32
C ASP A 53 3.59 -1.17 1.04
N HIS A 54 3.00 -1.83 2.04
CA HIS A 54 2.78 -1.25 3.36
C HIS A 54 1.97 0.06 3.25
N HIS A 55 2.60 1.19 3.47
CA HIS A 55 2.00 2.52 3.29
C HIS A 55 2.52 3.24 2.04
N TRP A 56 3.45 2.63 1.34
CA TRP A 56 3.98 3.20 0.11
C TRP A 56 3.11 2.84 -1.08
N LEU A 57 2.94 3.79 -1.96
CA LEU A 57 2.30 3.59 -3.25
C LEU A 57 3.21 4.11 -4.33
N THR A 58 3.42 3.31 -5.34
CA THR A 58 4.26 3.65 -6.48
C THR A 58 3.46 3.69 -7.77
N ARG A 59 3.88 4.54 -8.69
CA ARG A 59 3.48 4.54 -10.09
C ARG A 59 4.69 4.17 -10.93
N TYR A 60 4.63 3.05 -11.61
CA TYR A 60 5.66 2.57 -12.54
C TYR A 60 5.26 2.88 -13.97
N ASN A 61 6.21 3.37 -14.76
CA ASN A 61 6.06 3.55 -16.20
C ASN A 61 6.97 2.57 -16.93
N HIS A 62 6.38 1.59 -17.62
CA HIS A 62 7.13 0.53 -18.29
C HIS A 62 7.96 1.05 -19.48
N ARG A 63 7.53 2.10 -20.19
CA ARG A 63 8.28 2.69 -21.31
C ARG A 63 9.58 3.36 -20.84
N THR A 64 9.50 4.11 -19.76
CA THR A 64 10.66 4.85 -19.23
C THR A 64 11.43 4.10 -18.15
N LYS A 65 10.87 2.99 -17.64
CA LYS A 65 11.40 2.20 -16.51
C LYS A 65 11.52 3.02 -15.20
N GLN A 66 10.74 4.07 -15.08
CA GLN A 66 10.75 4.94 -13.92
C GLN A 66 9.70 4.52 -12.91
N VAL A 67 10.08 4.57 -11.65
CA VAL A 67 9.20 4.43 -10.49
C VAL A 67 9.07 5.79 -9.82
N LYS A 68 7.85 6.24 -9.59
CA LYS A 68 7.54 7.43 -8.80
C LYS A 68 6.78 7.02 -7.55
N TYR A 69 7.22 7.51 -6.39
CA TYR A 69 6.45 7.38 -5.15
C TYR A 69 5.33 8.40 -5.17
N ILE A 70 4.11 7.93 -4.95
CA ILE A 70 2.88 8.71 -5.03
C ILE A 70 1.97 8.50 -3.80
N SER A 71 2.53 8.05 -2.69
CA SER A 71 1.76 7.77 -1.47
C SER A 71 0.96 8.99 -1.01
N PRO A 72 -0.29 8.82 -0.53
CA PRO A 72 -1.08 9.92 0.02
C PRO A 72 -0.42 10.60 1.22
N TRP A 73 0.39 9.86 1.94
CA TRP A 73 1.12 10.33 3.11
C TRP A 73 2.45 9.59 3.25
N ASN A 74 3.55 10.34 3.29
CA ASN A 74 4.91 9.80 3.43
C ASN A 74 5.40 10.02 4.86
N GLU A 75 5.25 9.03 5.69
CA GLU A 75 5.69 9.02 7.08
C GLU A 75 6.38 7.70 7.40
N ILE A 76 7.46 7.76 8.14
CA ILE A 76 8.11 6.56 8.67
C ILE A 76 7.39 6.22 9.98
N TRP A 77 6.60 5.16 9.96
CA TRP A 77 5.73 4.74 11.06
C TRP A 77 6.32 3.61 11.94
N TRP A 78 7.47 3.11 11.59
CA TRP A 78 8.15 2.06 12.36
C TRP A 78 8.37 2.50 13.82
N GLY A 79 7.85 1.70 14.76
CA GLY A 79 7.94 1.97 16.18
C GLY A 79 6.86 2.92 16.73
N TRP A 80 5.89 3.34 15.90
CA TRP A 80 4.79 4.20 16.34
C TRP A 80 3.55 3.36 16.66
N GLY A 81 2.84 3.71 17.73
CA GLY A 81 1.54 3.14 18.01
C GLY A 81 0.48 3.62 17.03
N ALA A 82 -0.57 2.84 16.86
CA ALA A 82 -1.68 3.18 15.96
C ALA A 82 -2.32 4.54 16.29
N ARG A 83 -2.35 4.91 17.56
CA ARG A 83 -2.85 6.20 18.04
C ARG A 83 -2.04 7.40 17.52
N ASP A 84 -0.74 7.23 17.37
CA ASP A 84 0.19 8.32 17.05
C ASP A 84 0.32 8.53 15.54
N GLN A 85 -0.20 7.62 14.73
CA GLN A 85 -0.19 7.73 13.28
C GLN A 85 -1.30 8.65 12.78
N LYS A 86 -0.96 9.58 11.93
CA LYS A 86 -1.94 10.44 11.28
C LYS A 86 -2.86 9.63 10.36
N TYR A 87 -2.28 8.72 9.57
CA TYR A 87 -3.02 7.79 8.74
C TYR A 87 -2.51 6.37 8.97
N ARG A 88 -3.42 5.47 9.25
CA ARG A 88 -3.16 4.05 9.49
C ARG A 88 -3.38 3.29 8.20
N PHE A 89 -2.33 3.03 7.46
CA PHE A 89 -2.40 2.19 6.27
C PHE A 89 -2.24 0.72 6.66
N GLN A 90 -3.11 -0.12 6.12
CA GLN A 90 -2.92 -1.55 6.22
C GLN A 90 -1.71 -1.98 5.40
N TRP A 91 -1.10 -3.10 5.75
CA TRP A 91 0.00 -3.67 4.99
C TRP A 91 -0.39 -3.82 3.51
N VAL A 92 -1.52 -4.48 3.26
CA VAL A 92 -2.13 -4.58 1.93
C VAL A 92 -3.32 -3.64 1.84
N PHE A 93 -3.07 -2.35 1.77
CA PHE A 93 -4.14 -1.36 1.67
C PHE A 93 -4.75 -1.31 0.26
N PRO A 94 -6.07 -1.14 0.13
CA PRO A 94 -6.74 -1.02 -1.14
C PRO A 94 -6.25 0.14 -1.99
N VAL A 95 -5.94 -0.18 -3.26
CA VAL A 95 -5.63 0.79 -4.32
C VAL A 95 -6.55 0.51 -5.50
N VAL A 96 -7.37 1.48 -5.88
CA VAL A 96 -8.40 1.31 -6.90
C VAL A 96 -8.35 2.46 -7.90
N ILE A 97 -8.33 2.13 -9.19
CA ILE A 97 -8.56 3.09 -10.26
C ILE A 97 -10.07 3.21 -10.45
N SER A 98 -10.58 4.44 -10.57
CA SER A 98 -12.00 4.65 -10.83
C SER A 98 -12.44 3.98 -12.13
N PRO A 99 -13.58 3.26 -12.14
CA PRO A 99 -14.14 2.72 -13.37
C PRO A 99 -14.74 3.81 -14.27
N HIS A 100 -14.92 5.02 -13.77
CA HIS A 100 -15.52 6.14 -14.50
C HIS A 100 -14.49 7.07 -15.13
N ASP A 101 -13.32 7.21 -14.50
CA ASP A 101 -12.25 8.09 -14.97
C ASP A 101 -10.88 7.47 -14.58
N PRO A 102 -10.08 7.02 -15.54
CA PRO A 102 -8.81 6.36 -15.26
C PRO A 102 -7.74 7.29 -14.66
N GLU A 103 -7.94 8.61 -14.69
CA GLU A 103 -7.06 9.57 -14.01
C GLU A 103 -7.28 9.57 -12.50
N VAL A 104 -8.47 9.08 -12.05
CA VAL A 104 -8.85 9.06 -10.65
C VAL A 104 -8.35 7.80 -9.97
N LEU A 105 -7.62 7.98 -8.89
CA LEU A 105 -7.06 6.91 -8.08
C LEU A 105 -7.53 7.05 -6.63
N TYR A 106 -7.88 5.94 -6.03
CA TYR A 106 -8.21 5.84 -4.61
C TYR A 106 -7.18 4.99 -3.88
N ALA A 107 -6.86 5.41 -2.67
CA ALA A 107 -6.11 4.63 -1.69
C ALA A 107 -6.77 4.77 -0.32
N THR A 108 -6.66 3.75 0.53
CA THR A 108 -7.34 3.78 1.82
C THR A 108 -6.39 3.59 2.98
N SER A 109 -6.62 4.37 4.03
CA SER A 109 -6.10 4.18 5.38
C SER A 109 -7.29 3.91 6.31
N GLN A 110 -7.48 4.65 7.40
CA GLN A 110 -8.76 4.75 8.10
C GLN A 110 -9.75 5.68 7.38
N VAL A 111 -9.26 6.44 6.42
CA VAL A 111 -10.05 7.32 5.55
C VAL A 111 -9.82 6.92 4.10
N VAL A 112 -10.67 7.42 3.21
CA VAL A 112 -10.49 7.29 1.78
C VAL A 112 -9.73 8.51 1.26
N HIS A 113 -8.61 8.26 0.59
CA HIS A 113 -7.84 9.25 -0.14
C HIS A 113 -8.21 9.17 -1.63
N ARG A 114 -8.34 10.32 -2.27
CA ARG A 114 -8.59 10.42 -3.70
C ARG A 114 -7.54 11.29 -4.37
N SER A 115 -7.07 10.86 -5.51
CA SER A 115 -6.26 11.65 -6.44
C SER A 115 -7.03 11.83 -7.75
N LEU A 116 -6.94 13.01 -8.35
CA LEU A 116 -7.52 13.34 -9.65
C LEU A 116 -6.44 13.49 -10.75
N ASP A 117 -5.20 13.17 -10.42
CA ASP A 117 -4.01 13.40 -11.25
C ASP A 117 -3.02 12.22 -11.18
N ARG A 118 -3.55 11.00 -11.17
CA ARG A 118 -2.75 9.75 -11.13
C ARG A 118 -1.81 9.64 -9.92
N GLY A 119 -2.19 10.21 -8.78
CA GLY A 119 -1.44 10.14 -7.53
C GLY A 119 -0.42 11.25 -7.35
N ASP A 120 -0.40 12.28 -8.19
CA ASP A 120 0.52 13.41 -8.03
C ASP A 120 0.09 14.32 -6.87
N SER A 121 -1.20 14.40 -6.60
CA SER A 121 -1.75 15.03 -5.40
C SER A 121 -2.92 14.23 -4.82
N TRP A 122 -3.21 14.43 -3.53
CA TRP A 122 -4.22 13.69 -2.81
C TRP A 122 -5.08 14.58 -1.94
N GLU A 123 -6.36 14.24 -1.86
CA GLU A 123 -7.31 14.80 -0.91
C GLU A 123 -7.95 13.70 -0.06
N VAL A 124 -8.30 14.03 1.17
CA VAL A 124 -9.11 13.14 2.01
C VAL A 124 -10.57 13.40 1.72
N MET A 125 -11.29 12.38 1.26
CA MET A 125 -12.69 12.51 0.86
C MET A 125 -13.70 11.95 1.85
N SER A 126 -13.24 11.31 2.92
CA SER A 126 -14.13 10.72 3.94
C SER A 126 -13.68 11.06 5.36
N PRO A 127 -14.57 11.00 6.37
CA PRO A 127 -14.16 10.88 7.76
C PRO A 127 -13.46 9.54 8.00
N ASP A 128 -13.01 9.30 9.26
CA ASP A 128 -12.61 7.95 9.69
C ASP A 128 -13.82 7.01 9.57
N LEU A 129 -13.69 5.99 8.73
CA LEU A 129 -14.74 5.01 8.44
C LEU A 129 -14.58 3.72 9.27
N THR A 130 -13.60 3.70 10.16
CA THR A 130 -13.32 2.55 11.01
C THR A 130 -14.03 2.67 12.35
N ARG A 131 -13.97 1.62 13.13
CA ARG A 131 -14.53 1.66 14.48
C ARG A 131 -13.82 2.68 15.37
N ALA A 132 -12.52 2.88 15.15
CA ALA A 132 -11.66 3.87 15.82
C ALA A 132 -11.84 3.90 17.36
N ASP A 133 -12.03 2.73 17.98
CA ASP A 133 -12.17 2.63 19.43
C ASP A 133 -10.84 3.04 20.08
N PRO A 134 -10.81 4.13 20.87
CA PRO A 134 -9.56 4.62 21.45
C PRO A 134 -8.83 3.58 22.27
N SER A 135 -9.53 2.68 22.94
CA SER A 135 -8.94 1.63 23.78
C SER A 135 -8.16 0.59 22.95
N THR A 136 -8.49 0.45 21.66
CA THR A 136 -7.78 -0.47 20.74
C THR A 136 -6.62 0.20 20.04
N LEU A 137 -6.54 1.52 20.09
CA LEU A 137 -5.46 2.29 19.49
C LEU A 137 -4.34 2.61 20.48
N GLU A 138 -4.57 2.42 21.77
CA GLU A 138 -3.57 2.69 22.79
C GLU A 138 -2.44 1.67 22.78
N SER A 139 -1.23 2.15 23.04
CA SER A 139 -0.08 1.28 23.25
C SER A 139 -0.29 0.35 24.44
N THR A 140 0.14 -0.90 24.32
CA THR A 140 0.05 -1.86 25.41
C THR A 140 0.97 -1.43 26.56
N PRO A 141 0.42 -1.17 27.77
CA PRO A 141 1.27 -0.80 28.92
C PRO A 141 2.27 -1.93 29.27
N GLY A 142 3.46 -1.54 29.70
CA GLY A 142 4.45 -2.46 30.27
C GLY A 142 5.52 -2.99 29.32
N ILE A 143 5.39 -2.76 28.03
CA ILE A 143 6.47 -3.11 27.07
C ILE A 143 7.45 -1.93 26.94
N ASP A 144 6.99 -0.71 27.17
CA ASP A 144 7.84 0.50 27.15
C ASP A 144 8.90 0.53 28.24
N ASP A 145 8.67 -0.21 29.34
CA ASP A 145 9.52 -0.24 30.52
C ASP A 145 10.47 -1.45 30.56
N ASP A 146 10.48 -2.29 29.54
CA ASP A 146 11.35 -3.46 29.48
C ASP A 146 12.76 -3.05 29.02
N PRO A 147 13.78 -3.08 29.89
CA PRO A 147 15.13 -2.70 29.55
C PRO A 147 15.80 -3.63 28.54
N ASP A 148 15.26 -4.81 28.28
CA ASP A 148 15.83 -5.79 27.37
C ASP A 148 15.34 -5.59 25.92
N THR A 149 14.28 -4.82 25.71
CA THR A 149 13.76 -4.53 24.37
C THR A 149 14.46 -3.37 23.68
N GLY A 150 15.39 -2.70 24.31
CA GLY A 150 16.34 -1.71 23.77
C GLY A 150 15.77 -0.63 22.81
N PRO A 151 16.46 0.50 22.70
CA PRO A 151 15.92 1.67 21.96
C PRO A 151 15.93 1.52 20.42
N TYR A 152 16.42 0.42 19.88
CA TYR A 152 16.59 0.27 18.43
C TYR A 152 15.40 -0.31 17.67
N TRP A 153 14.49 -0.96 18.38
CA TRP A 153 13.34 -1.62 17.74
C TRP A 153 12.00 -1.11 18.28
N GLY A 154 12.05 -0.20 19.23
CA GLY A 154 10.89 0.15 20.02
C GLY A 154 10.31 -1.09 20.73
N PRO A 155 9.48 -0.92 21.71
CA PRO A 155 8.80 -2.04 22.33
C PRO A 155 7.97 -2.75 21.26
N ILE A 156 8.06 -4.07 21.21
CA ILE A 156 7.13 -4.89 20.43
C ILE A 156 5.77 -4.72 21.09
N LYS A 157 4.96 -3.82 20.56
CA LYS A 157 3.60 -3.57 20.98
C LYS A 157 2.64 -4.38 20.15
N ARG A 158 1.47 -4.74 20.68
CA ARG A 158 0.43 -5.40 19.90
C ARG A 158 0.02 -4.59 18.66
N ASP A 159 0.03 -3.29 18.80
CA ASP A 159 -0.26 -2.32 17.77
C ASP A 159 0.88 -2.10 16.77
N ASN A 160 2.06 -2.65 17.06
CA ASN A 160 3.28 -2.45 16.27
C ASN A 160 3.89 -3.75 15.73
N THR A 161 3.40 -4.91 16.16
CA THR A 161 3.98 -6.21 15.79
C THR A 161 3.32 -6.82 14.59
N GLY A 162 2.26 -6.23 14.13
CA GLY A 162 1.44 -6.85 13.13
C GLY A 162 1.70 -6.31 11.76
N ILE A 163 1.60 -7.19 10.87
CA ILE A 163 1.27 -6.98 9.49
C ILE A 163 -0.09 -6.26 9.40
N GLU A 164 -0.87 -6.28 10.48
CA GLU A 164 -2.24 -5.79 10.54
C GLU A 164 -2.37 -4.66 11.56
N TRP A 165 -2.69 -3.50 11.05
CA TRP A 165 -3.03 -2.35 11.85
C TRP A 165 -4.51 -2.37 12.22
N TYR A 166 -4.80 -2.07 13.47
CA TYR A 166 -6.18 -1.87 13.90
C TYR A 166 -6.79 -0.63 13.26
N ALA A 167 -8.11 -0.67 13.05
CA ALA A 167 -8.91 0.44 12.56
C ALA A 167 -8.39 0.98 11.21
N THR A 168 -8.34 0.09 10.22
CA THR A 168 -8.01 0.38 8.82
C THR A 168 -9.11 -0.13 7.88
N ILE A 169 -9.16 0.42 6.68
CA ILE A 169 -10.09 -0.03 5.63
C ILE A 169 -9.44 -1.18 4.87
N PHE A 170 -10.06 -2.37 4.88
CA PHE A 170 -9.56 -3.58 4.22
C PHE A 170 -10.06 -3.76 2.79
N ALA A 171 -11.18 -3.16 2.45
CA ALA A 171 -11.76 -3.28 1.13
C ALA A 171 -12.44 -1.98 0.73
N PHE A 172 -12.26 -1.62 -0.51
CA PHE A 172 -12.88 -0.45 -1.13
C PHE A 172 -13.24 -0.76 -2.58
N ALA A 173 -14.40 -0.31 -3.00
CA ALA A 173 -14.83 -0.36 -4.39
C ALA A 173 -15.71 0.84 -4.69
N GLU A 174 -15.55 1.42 -5.87
CA GLU A 174 -16.47 2.37 -6.44
C GLU A 174 -17.48 1.61 -7.30
N SER A 175 -18.75 1.97 -7.19
CA SER A 175 -19.80 1.34 -8.02
C SER A 175 -19.60 1.69 -9.49
N PRO A 176 -19.76 0.74 -10.41
CA PRO A 176 -19.75 0.98 -11.84
C PRO A 176 -20.83 1.95 -12.31
#